data_2d9cb6fa9aa2bd9895465792c14496ae
#
_entry.id   2d9cb6fa9aa2bd9895465792c14496ae
#
_cell.length_a   1.000
_cell.length_b   1.000
_cell.length_c   1.000
_cell.angle_alpha   90.00
_cell.angle_beta   90.00
_cell.angle_gamma   90.00
#
_symmetry.space_group_name_H-M   'P 1'
#
loop_
_entity.id
_entity.type
_entity.pdbx_description
1 polymer ?
#
loop_
_entity_poly.entity_id
_entity_poly.type
_entity_poly.pdbx_seq_one_letter_code
_entity_poly.pdbx_strand_id
1 'polypeptide(L)'
;MRFIPIENAEIEVDLIDVKSRQRAPIVFLHEGLGSIAMWRSRGSYWPELVCQATERNGVVYSRRGYGQSSPVIDVRGANRLQPDYMHQEAWKVLPELLSILQIENPVLLGHSDGATIALLFASRFPTSACIAMAPHVMVEDISISAIAAAKQSFESGDLKTRLSKFHQNVDCAFWQWNDVWLSPAFRSFDIREACQQITCPLLAIQGRQDAYGTLQQIEDIAPTGHIERQVVENCGHSPHRDQPEETLAYVTAFLADKA
;
A
#
# COMPACT_ATOMS: atom_id res chain seq x y z
N MET A 1 6.12 -3.14 18.42
CA MET A 1 4.77 -2.68 18.02
C MET A 1 4.35 -1.53 18.91
N ARG A 2 3.80 -0.46 18.36
CA ARG A 2 3.37 0.76 19.08
C ARG A 2 1.99 1.18 18.55
N PHE A 3 1.29 2.01 19.31
CA PHE A 3 0.09 2.71 18.86
C PHE A 3 0.38 4.21 18.87
N ILE A 4 0.07 4.88 17.76
CA ILE A 4 0.29 6.31 17.59
C ILE A 4 -1.07 6.97 17.41
N PRO A 5 -1.42 7.96 18.25
CA PRO A 5 -2.65 8.70 18.08
C PRO A 5 -2.55 9.62 16.86
N ILE A 6 -3.48 9.45 15.92
CA ILE A 6 -3.65 10.32 14.75
C ILE A 6 -5.12 10.67 14.67
N GLU A 7 -5.44 11.96 14.66
CA GLU A 7 -6.81 12.45 14.78
C GLU A 7 -7.53 11.81 16.00
N ASN A 8 -8.56 11.00 15.77
CA ASN A 8 -9.36 10.32 16.78
C ASN A 8 -9.15 8.79 16.76
N ALA A 9 -7.99 8.31 16.32
CA ALA A 9 -7.71 6.89 16.17
C ALA A 9 -6.29 6.54 16.67
N GLU A 10 -6.15 5.34 17.22
CA GLU A 10 -4.86 4.73 17.54
C GLU A 10 -4.42 3.92 16.32
N ILE A 11 -3.31 4.27 15.72
CA ILE A 11 -2.73 3.62 14.55
C ILE A 11 -1.64 2.65 14.99
N GLU A 12 -1.81 1.39 14.61
CA GLU A 12 -0.83 0.31 14.85
C GLU A 12 0.41 0.55 13.98
N VAL A 13 1.60 0.61 14.61
CA VAL A 13 2.88 0.87 13.95
C VAL A 13 3.93 -0.12 14.44
N ASP A 14 4.69 -0.67 13.51
CA ASP A 14 5.88 -1.46 13.76
C ASP A 14 7.11 -0.75 13.23
N LEU A 15 8.17 -0.66 14.04
CA LEU A 15 9.42 -0.02 13.69
C LEU A 15 10.50 -1.07 13.52
N ILE A 16 11.14 -1.10 12.36
CA ILE A 16 12.25 -1.98 12.05
C ILE A 16 13.54 -1.17 12.15
N ASP A 17 14.39 -1.53 13.10
CA ASP A 17 15.67 -0.87 13.34
C ASP A 17 16.83 -1.77 12.89
N VAL A 18 17.47 -1.40 11.80
CA VAL A 18 18.69 -2.03 11.29
C VAL A 18 19.95 -1.23 11.69
N LYS A 19 19.78 -0.28 12.65
CA LYS A 19 20.83 0.61 13.14
C LYS A 19 21.45 1.51 12.08
N SER A 20 20.78 1.69 10.96
CA SER A 20 21.16 2.65 9.93
C SER A 20 20.65 4.05 10.32
N ARG A 21 21.56 5.02 10.31
CA ARG A 21 21.21 6.43 10.62
C ARG A 21 21.47 7.38 9.43
N GLN A 22 21.97 6.85 8.33
CA GLN A 22 22.43 7.69 7.21
C GLN A 22 21.51 7.65 6.00
N ARG A 23 20.64 6.63 5.91
CA ARG A 23 19.74 6.43 4.76
C ARG A 23 18.30 6.76 5.13
N ALA A 24 17.56 7.32 4.21
CA ALA A 24 16.12 7.57 4.37
C ALA A 24 15.38 6.28 4.75
N PRO A 25 14.52 6.27 5.78
CA PRO A 25 13.77 5.10 6.20
C PRO A 25 12.72 4.71 5.15
N ILE A 26 12.37 3.43 5.12
CA ILE A 26 11.30 2.91 4.25
C ILE A 26 9.98 2.90 5.03
N VAL A 27 8.94 3.47 4.44
CA VAL A 27 7.56 3.38 4.95
C VAL A 27 6.77 2.43 4.08
N PHE A 28 6.26 1.36 4.69
CA PHE A 28 5.50 0.30 4.03
C PHE A 28 4.01 0.56 4.14
N LEU A 29 3.33 0.58 3.00
CA LEU A 29 1.90 0.84 2.87
C LEU A 29 1.20 -0.40 2.33
N HIS A 30 0.29 -0.97 3.13
CA HIS A 30 -0.38 -2.23 2.80
C HIS A 30 -1.51 -2.09 1.78
N GLU A 31 -1.90 -3.20 1.17
CA GLU A 31 -3.00 -3.33 0.23
C GLU A 31 -4.38 -3.05 0.86
N GLY A 32 -5.44 -3.09 0.03
CA GLY A 32 -6.82 -2.78 0.42
C GLY A 32 -7.36 -3.57 1.60
N LEU A 33 -7.00 -4.83 1.73
CA LEU A 33 -7.37 -5.70 2.86
C LEU A 33 -6.17 -6.05 3.75
N GLY A 34 -5.08 -5.29 3.65
CA GLY A 34 -3.83 -5.56 4.32
C GLY A 34 -3.75 -5.06 5.77
N SER A 35 -2.66 -5.41 6.41
CA SER A 35 -2.25 -4.96 7.75
C SER A 35 -0.76 -5.26 7.95
N ILE A 36 -0.16 -4.80 9.06
CA ILE A 36 1.21 -5.18 9.43
C ILE A 36 1.41 -6.69 9.39
N ALA A 37 0.45 -7.44 9.96
CA ALA A 37 0.55 -8.91 10.04
C ALA A 37 0.54 -9.59 8.67
N MET A 38 -0.07 -8.98 7.67
CA MET A 38 -0.19 -9.55 6.33
C MET A 38 1.07 -9.40 5.46
N TRP A 39 2.06 -8.64 5.89
CA TRP A 39 3.39 -8.65 5.27
C TRP A 39 4.20 -9.92 5.57
N ARG A 40 3.70 -10.79 6.47
CA ARG A 40 4.32 -12.09 6.75
C ARG A 40 3.85 -13.13 5.74
N SER A 41 4.79 -13.84 5.16
CA SER A 41 4.54 -14.95 4.25
C SER A 41 5.64 -16.01 4.39
N ARG A 42 5.26 -17.29 4.36
CA ARG A 42 6.20 -18.43 4.39
C ARG A 42 7.22 -18.35 5.54
N GLY A 43 6.79 -17.85 6.71
CA GLY A 43 7.65 -17.71 7.89
C GLY A 43 8.55 -16.46 7.92
N SER A 44 8.56 -15.66 6.86
CA SER A 44 9.37 -14.44 6.78
C SER A 44 8.52 -13.18 6.90
N TYR A 45 9.09 -12.12 7.44
CA TYR A 45 8.52 -10.78 7.48
C TYR A 45 9.20 -9.93 6.40
N TRP A 46 8.53 -9.77 5.27
CA TRP A 46 9.13 -9.19 4.07
C TRP A 46 9.68 -7.76 4.25
N PRO A 47 9.01 -6.85 5.02
CA PRO A 47 9.59 -5.54 5.33
C PRO A 47 10.96 -5.62 6.03
N GLU A 48 11.15 -6.56 6.93
CA GLU A 48 12.44 -6.75 7.60
C GLU A 48 13.54 -7.20 6.63
N LEU A 49 13.22 -8.11 5.71
CA LEU A 49 14.15 -8.53 4.66
C LEU A 49 14.57 -7.36 3.76
N VAL A 50 13.60 -6.51 3.37
CA VAL A 50 13.89 -5.31 2.58
C VAL A 50 14.77 -4.33 3.36
N CYS A 51 14.43 -4.06 4.63
CA CYS A 51 15.21 -3.17 5.48
C CYS A 51 16.65 -3.65 5.66
N GLN A 52 16.85 -4.94 5.89
CA GLN A 52 18.18 -5.55 6.02
C GLN A 52 18.97 -5.48 4.72
N ALA A 53 18.34 -5.85 3.59
CA ALA A 53 19.00 -5.87 2.28
C ALA A 53 19.39 -4.47 1.78
N THR A 54 18.66 -3.43 2.20
CA THR A 54 18.89 -2.04 1.78
C THR A 54 19.61 -1.20 2.84
N GLU A 55 19.89 -1.78 4.02
CA GLU A 55 20.45 -1.09 5.19
C GLU A 55 19.66 0.16 5.59
N ARG A 56 18.31 0.08 5.56
CA ARG A 56 17.40 1.17 5.92
C ARG A 56 16.49 0.77 7.06
N ASN A 57 16.26 1.69 7.99
CA ASN A 57 15.21 1.52 8.97
C ASN A 57 13.84 1.48 8.29
N GLY A 58 12.85 0.85 8.93
CA GLY A 58 11.52 0.70 8.38
C GLY A 58 10.41 1.12 9.33
N VAL A 59 9.33 1.61 8.74
CA VAL A 59 8.05 1.84 9.40
C VAL A 59 6.99 1.07 8.65
N VAL A 60 6.27 0.21 9.34
CA VAL A 60 5.12 -0.51 8.82
C VAL A 60 3.92 -0.12 9.66
N TYR A 61 2.83 0.30 9.05
CA TYR A 61 1.62 0.64 9.82
C TYR A 61 0.37 0.02 9.21
N SER A 62 -0.62 -0.21 10.05
CA SER A 62 -1.96 -0.60 9.62
C SER A 62 -2.84 0.65 9.60
N ARG A 63 -3.46 0.97 8.46
CA ARG A 63 -4.39 2.09 8.34
C ARG A 63 -5.57 1.92 9.31
N ARG A 64 -6.26 3.01 9.64
CA ARG A 64 -7.45 2.98 10.48
C ARG A 64 -8.47 1.98 9.96
N GLY A 65 -9.00 1.13 10.85
CA GLY A 65 -9.94 0.05 10.50
C GLY A 65 -9.27 -1.26 10.08
N TYR A 66 -7.95 -1.31 9.97
CA TYR A 66 -7.17 -2.50 9.62
C TYR A 66 -6.24 -2.93 10.75
N GLY A 67 -5.80 -4.19 10.71
CA GLY A 67 -4.90 -4.74 11.71
C GLY A 67 -5.44 -4.60 13.13
N GLN A 68 -4.65 -4.03 14.00
CA GLN A 68 -5.00 -3.67 15.38
C GLN A 68 -5.29 -2.17 15.55
N SER A 69 -5.30 -1.40 14.47
CA SER A 69 -5.67 0.03 14.51
C SER A 69 -7.14 0.20 14.87
N SER A 70 -7.47 1.35 15.47
CA SER A 70 -8.84 1.70 15.86
C SER A 70 -9.83 1.46 14.72
N PRO A 71 -10.96 0.78 14.95
CA PRO A 71 -11.96 0.56 13.93
C PRO A 71 -12.67 1.86 13.54
N VAL A 72 -13.25 1.86 12.35
CA VAL A 72 -14.18 2.91 11.90
C VAL A 72 -15.59 2.52 12.39
N ILE A 73 -16.17 3.34 13.25
CA ILE A 73 -17.53 3.15 13.76
C ILE A 73 -18.51 3.45 12.61
N ASP A 74 -19.57 2.65 12.48
CA ASP A 74 -20.60 2.82 11.43
C ASP A 74 -19.99 2.93 10.01
N VAL A 75 -19.05 2.02 9.72
CA VAL A 75 -18.22 1.99 8.50
C VAL A 75 -19.05 1.89 7.20
N ARG A 76 -20.27 1.40 7.26
CA ARG A 76 -21.20 1.30 6.12
C ARG A 76 -22.26 2.40 6.08
N GLY A 77 -22.32 3.23 7.13
CA GLY A 77 -23.25 4.35 7.27
C GLY A 77 -22.55 5.70 7.25
N ALA A 78 -22.61 6.42 8.37
CA ALA A 78 -22.15 7.81 8.46
C ALA A 78 -20.65 7.99 8.19
N ASN A 79 -19.83 6.97 8.52
CA ASN A 79 -18.38 7.01 8.33
C ASN A 79 -17.89 6.13 7.17
N ARG A 80 -18.75 5.88 6.18
CA ARG A 80 -18.39 5.18 4.96
C ARG A 80 -17.28 5.94 4.21
N LEU A 81 -16.24 5.22 3.77
CA LEU A 81 -15.18 5.82 2.98
C LEU A 81 -15.72 6.40 1.67
N GLN A 82 -15.19 7.56 1.30
CA GLN A 82 -15.52 8.25 0.07
C GLN A 82 -14.50 7.89 -1.02
N PRO A 83 -14.79 8.16 -2.30
CA PRO A 83 -13.88 7.83 -3.42
C PRO A 83 -12.47 8.42 -3.31
N ASP A 84 -12.29 9.45 -2.50
CA ASP A 84 -11.01 10.13 -2.27
C ASP A 84 -10.22 9.56 -1.06
N TYR A 85 -10.62 8.41 -0.50
CA TYR A 85 -10.02 7.87 0.73
C TYR A 85 -8.49 7.65 0.63
N MET A 86 -7.98 7.25 -0.54
CA MET A 86 -6.54 7.12 -0.75
C MET A 86 -5.84 8.47 -0.78
N HIS A 87 -6.51 9.51 -1.28
CA HIS A 87 -6.02 10.89 -1.22
C HIS A 87 -5.98 11.41 0.23
N GLN A 88 -7.04 11.12 1.02
CA GLN A 88 -7.07 11.50 2.44
C GLN A 88 -5.95 10.81 3.22
N GLU A 89 -5.72 9.51 2.98
CA GLU A 89 -4.60 8.78 3.58
C GLU A 89 -3.26 9.39 3.19
N ALA A 90 -3.04 9.63 1.88
CA ALA A 90 -1.78 10.15 1.36
C ALA A 90 -1.48 11.60 1.78
N TRP A 91 -2.52 12.43 1.91
CA TRP A 91 -2.32 13.88 2.08
C TRP A 91 -2.59 14.40 3.48
N LYS A 92 -3.18 13.59 4.37
CA LYS A 92 -3.46 13.97 5.76
C LYS A 92 -2.85 12.99 6.75
N VAL A 93 -3.26 11.72 6.71
CA VAL A 93 -2.87 10.72 7.71
C VAL A 93 -1.38 10.41 7.64
N LEU A 94 -0.86 10.08 6.47
CA LEU A 94 0.56 9.73 6.30
C LEU A 94 1.50 10.89 6.63
N PRO A 95 1.27 12.15 6.22
CA PRO A 95 2.09 13.28 6.65
C PRO A 95 2.09 13.49 8.16
N GLU A 96 0.94 13.31 8.84
CA GLU A 96 0.86 13.43 10.29
C GLU A 96 1.65 12.32 10.98
N LEU A 97 1.52 11.07 10.53
CA LEU A 97 2.32 9.94 11.02
C LEU A 97 3.82 10.21 10.88
N LEU A 98 4.26 10.67 9.71
CA LEU A 98 5.66 10.98 9.45
C LEU A 98 6.18 12.12 10.33
N SER A 99 5.37 13.15 10.55
CA SER A 99 5.69 14.27 11.45
C SER A 99 5.89 13.80 12.88
N ILE A 100 4.99 12.94 13.41
CA ILE A 100 5.10 12.39 14.77
C ILE A 100 6.36 11.51 14.88
N LEU A 101 6.70 10.76 13.84
CA LEU A 101 7.89 9.91 13.81
C LEU A 101 9.18 10.66 13.47
N GLN A 102 9.10 11.97 13.19
CA GLN A 102 10.23 12.81 12.78
C GLN A 102 10.95 12.27 11.54
N ILE A 103 10.18 11.81 10.55
CA ILE A 103 10.68 11.28 9.28
C ILE A 103 10.48 12.34 8.19
N GLU A 104 11.58 12.77 7.62
CA GLU A 104 11.61 13.64 6.44
C GLU A 104 12.08 12.84 5.23
N ASN A 105 11.54 13.16 4.05
CA ASN A 105 11.94 12.53 2.77
C ASN A 105 12.01 10.99 2.82
N PRO A 106 10.93 10.26 3.18
CA PRO A 106 10.96 8.81 3.27
C PRO A 106 11.18 8.15 1.90
N VAL A 107 11.63 6.90 1.90
CA VAL A 107 11.34 5.98 0.81
C VAL A 107 9.96 5.40 1.06
N LEU A 108 9.06 5.47 0.07
CA LEU A 108 7.75 4.83 0.16
C LEU A 108 7.75 3.52 -0.59
N LEU A 109 7.22 2.47 0.03
CA LEU A 109 7.03 1.17 -0.59
C LEU A 109 5.59 0.71 -0.33
N GLY A 110 4.78 0.76 -1.37
CA GLY A 110 3.37 0.42 -1.28
C GLY A 110 2.97 -0.80 -2.11
N HIS A 111 1.92 -1.48 -1.68
CA HIS A 111 1.27 -2.55 -2.42
C HIS A 111 -0.21 -2.24 -2.64
N SER A 112 -0.69 -2.38 -3.88
CA SER A 112 -2.10 -2.17 -4.26
C SER A 112 -2.60 -0.78 -3.84
N ASP A 113 -3.65 -0.65 -3.00
CA ASP A 113 -4.08 0.63 -2.42
C ASP A 113 -2.89 1.39 -1.81
N GLY A 114 -2.01 0.69 -1.09
CA GLY A 114 -0.81 1.30 -0.51
C GLY A 114 0.16 1.84 -1.55
N ALA A 115 0.26 1.21 -2.72
CA ALA A 115 1.05 1.71 -3.83
C ALA A 115 0.44 2.97 -4.44
N THR A 116 -0.88 3.01 -4.58
CA THR A 116 -1.62 4.20 -5.01
C THR A 116 -1.45 5.36 -4.02
N ILE A 117 -1.53 5.07 -2.71
CA ILE A 117 -1.27 6.05 -1.65
C ILE A 117 0.17 6.57 -1.72
N ALA A 118 1.16 5.69 -1.97
CA ALA A 118 2.56 6.10 -2.14
C ALA A 118 2.75 7.05 -3.33
N LEU A 119 2.14 6.75 -4.48
CA LEU A 119 2.16 7.62 -5.66
C LEU A 119 1.51 8.99 -5.38
N LEU A 120 0.34 9.00 -4.74
CA LEU A 120 -0.35 10.23 -4.34
C LEU A 120 0.47 11.07 -3.36
N PHE A 121 1.13 10.46 -2.39
CA PHE A 121 2.03 11.16 -1.48
C PHE A 121 3.22 11.76 -2.24
N ALA A 122 3.91 10.96 -3.05
CA ALA A 122 5.09 11.37 -3.80
C ALA A 122 4.80 12.46 -4.85
N SER A 123 3.53 12.58 -5.30
CA SER A 123 3.11 13.64 -6.20
C SER A 123 3.03 15.02 -5.53
N ARG A 124 3.04 15.08 -4.20
CA ARG A 124 2.80 16.32 -3.45
C ARG A 124 3.86 16.64 -2.39
N PHE A 125 4.48 15.63 -1.82
CA PHE A 125 5.40 15.79 -0.71
C PHE A 125 6.82 15.30 -1.04
N PRO A 126 7.85 15.86 -0.41
CA PRO A 126 9.22 15.39 -0.56
C PRO A 126 9.33 13.90 -0.27
N THR A 127 9.97 13.18 -1.18
CA THR A 127 10.10 11.72 -1.13
C THR A 127 11.45 11.34 -1.73
N SER A 128 12.25 10.53 -1.04
CA SER A 128 13.56 10.10 -1.53
C SER A 128 13.45 9.13 -2.70
N ALA A 129 12.52 8.19 -2.64
CA ALA A 129 12.16 7.28 -3.72
C ALA A 129 10.77 6.69 -3.47
N CYS A 130 10.09 6.25 -4.53
CA CYS A 130 8.80 5.59 -4.45
C CYS A 130 8.85 4.22 -5.13
N ILE A 131 8.31 3.20 -4.48
CA ILE A 131 8.17 1.84 -5.01
C ILE A 131 6.70 1.48 -4.96
N ALA A 132 6.09 1.28 -6.13
CA ALA A 132 4.69 0.97 -6.29
C ALA A 132 4.52 -0.45 -6.84
N MET A 133 4.09 -1.38 -5.98
CA MET A 133 3.79 -2.76 -6.36
C MET A 133 2.31 -2.93 -6.62
N ALA A 134 1.94 -3.34 -7.83
CA ALA A 134 0.57 -3.55 -8.27
C ALA A 134 -0.37 -2.37 -7.94
N PRO A 135 -0.01 -1.12 -8.31
CA PRO A 135 -0.81 0.06 -8.03
C PRO A 135 -2.14 0.04 -8.79
N HIS A 136 -3.06 0.88 -8.35
CA HIS A 136 -4.24 1.25 -9.14
C HIS A 136 -4.17 2.74 -9.43
N VAL A 137 -3.82 3.11 -10.66
CA VAL A 137 -3.80 4.51 -11.10
C VAL A 137 -5.11 4.92 -11.75
N MET A 138 -5.92 3.96 -12.13
CA MET A 138 -7.29 4.11 -12.63
C MET A 138 -8.12 2.87 -12.29
N VAL A 139 -9.44 2.97 -12.40
CA VAL A 139 -10.33 1.82 -12.23
C VAL A 139 -10.50 1.09 -13.57
N GLU A 140 -10.27 -0.23 -13.55
CA GLU A 140 -10.54 -1.15 -14.64
C GLU A 140 -11.70 -2.10 -14.32
N ASP A 141 -12.39 -2.61 -15.33
CA ASP A 141 -13.47 -3.59 -15.13
C ASP A 141 -12.99 -4.90 -14.51
N ILE A 142 -11.74 -5.31 -14.78
CA ILE A 142 -11.12 -6.47 -14.14
C ILE A 142 -11.01 -6.26 -12.63
N SER A 143 -10.60 -5.07 -12.17
CA SER A 143 -10.53 -4.72 -10.74
C SER A 143 -11.90 -4.86 -10.08
N ILE A 144 -12.92 -4.27 -10.67
CA ILE A 144 -14.29 -4.31 -10.14
C ILE A 144 -14.81 -5.75 -10.08
N SER A 145 -14.55 -6.55 -11.11
CA SER A 145 -14.96 -7.96 -11.16
C SER A 145 -14.29 -8.78 -10.06
N ALA A 146 -12.99 -8.60 -9.85
CA ALA A 146 -12.24 -9.28 -8.80
C ALA A 146 -12.74 -8.88 -7.38
N ILE A 147 -13.03 -7.59 -7.19
CA ILE A 147 -13.53 -7.07 -5.90
C ILE A 147 -14.97 -7.55 -5.63
N ALA A 148 -15.81 -7.66 -6.66
CA ALA A 148 -17.14 -8.25 -6.54
C ALA A 148 -17.07 -9.75 -6.19
N ALA A 149 -16.13 -10.49 -6.77
CA ALA A 149 -15.88 -11.89 -6.41
C ALA A 149 -15.37 -12.02 -4.96
N ALA A 150 -14.51 -11.09 -4.49
CA ALA A 150 -14.08 -11.03 -3.10
C ALA A 150 -15.27 -10.81 -2.14
N LYS A 151 -16.26 -10.00 -2.53
CA LYS A 151 -17.50 -9.81 -1.75
C LYS A 151 -18.26 -11.13 -1.58
N GLN A 152 -18.47 -11.88 -2.65
CA GLN A 152 -19.13 -13.20 -2.59
C GLN A 152 -18.35 -14.16 -1.69
N SER A 153 -17.02 -14.21 -1.81
CA SER A 153 -16.18 -15.04 -0.95
C SER A 153 -16.19 -14.60 0.53
N PHE A 154 -16.39 -13.33 0.81
CA PHE A 154 -16.54 -12.85 2.19
C PHE A 154 -17.91 -13.17 2.79
N GLU A 155 -18.98 -13.02 2.02
CA GLU A 155 -20.37 -13.24 2.49
C GLU A 155 -20.72 -14.72 2.64
N SER A 156 -20.25 -15.59 1.75
CA SER A 156 -20.66 -16.99 1.68
C SER A 156 -19.51 -18.01 1.63
N GLY A 157 -18.27 -17.54 1.54
CA GLY A 157 -17.07 -18.39 1.50
C GLY A 157 -16.21 -18.31 2.75
N ASP A 158 -14.93 -18.57 2.60
CA ASP A 158 -13.95 -18.66 3.68
C ASP A 158 -13.14 -17.36 3.90
N LEU A 159 -13.30 -16.35 3.05
CA LEU A 159 -12.48 -15.15 3.09
C LEU A 159 -12.59 -14.40 4.43
N LYS A 160 -13.80 -14.30 5.00
CA LYS A 160 -14.00 -13.68 6.31
C LYS A 160 -13.19 -14.39 7.39
N THR A 161 -13.22 -15.72 7.42
CA THR A 161 -12.47 -16.53 8.40
C THR A 161 -10.95 -16.39 8.21
N ARG A 162 -10.48 -16.30 6.98
CA ARG A 162 -9.05 -16.07 6.70
C ARG A 162 -8.58 -14.69 7.14
N LEU A 163 -9.36 -13.64 6.84
CA LEU A 163 -9.03 -12.27 7.17
C LEU A 163 -9.14 -11.96 8.67
N SER A 164 -10.03 -12.67 9.41
CA SER A 164 -10.19 -12.46 10.86
C SER A 164 -8.92 -12.76 11.67
N LYS A 165 -7.96 -13.48 11.10
CA LYS A 165 -6.65 -13.74 11.70
C LYS A 165 -5.74 -12.51 11.72
N PHE A 166 -6.04 -11.50 10.91
CA PHE A 166 -5.18 -10.36 10.65
C PHE A 166 -5.79 -9.01 11.05
N HIS A 167 -7.08 -8.99 11.39
CA HIS A 167 -7.82 -7.78 11.74
C HIS A 167 -8.61 -7.96 13.02
N GLN A 168 -8.49 -6.99 13.93
CA GLN A 168 -9.29 -6.94 15.15
C GLN A 168 -10.79 -6.85 14.83
N ASN A 169 -11.15 -6.10 13.79
CA ASN A 169 -12.49 -5.97 13.27
C ASN A 169 -12.52 -6.26 11.77
N VAL A 170 -12.72 -7.53 11.43
CA VAL A 170 -12.69 -7.99 10.03
C VAL A 170 -13.82 -7.40 9.18
N ASP A 171 -14.99 -7.17 9.77
CA ASP A 171 -16.11 -6.55 9.06
C ASP A 171 -15.80 -5.09 8.72
N CYS A 172 -15.19 -4.36 9.66
CA CYS A 172 -14.73 -3.00 9.39
C CYS A 172 -13.68 -2.99 8.25
N ALA A 173 -12.65 -3.81 8.35
CA ALA A 173 -11.58 -3.88 7.35
C ALA A 173 -12.12 -4.22 5.95
N PHE A 174 -13.05 -5.17 5.87
CA PHE A 174 -13.60 -5.60 4.60
C PHE A 174 -14.55 -4.56 3.99
N TRP A 175 -15.54 -4.11 4.76
CA TRP A 175 -16.61 -3.29 4.20
C TRP A 175 -16.15 -1.87 3.88
N GLN A 176 -15.20 -1.28 4.63
CA GLN A 176 -14.67 0.03 4.26
C GLN A 176 -14.02 0.02 2.87
N TRP A 177 -13.28 -1.03 2.52
CA TRP A 177 -12.64 -1.19 1.22
C TRP A 177 -13.64 -1.60 0.13
N ASN A 178 -14.42 -2.66 0.36
CA ASN A 178 -15.30 -3.23 -0.65
C ASN A 178 -16.42 -2.28 -1.07
N ASP A 179 -17.04 -1.61 -0.10
CA ASP A 179 -18.17 -0.71 -0.37
C ASP A 179 -17.75 0.54 -1.16
N VAL A 180 -16.54 1.08 -0.94
CA VAL A 180 -16.06 2.22 -1.72
C VAL A 180 -15.68 1.80 -3.14
N TRP A 181 -14.94 0.70 -3.30
CA TRP A 181 -14.50 0.20 -4.60
C TRP A 181 -15.68 -0.16 -5.53
N LEU A 182 -16.75 -0.74 -4.98
CA LEU A 182 -17.95 -1.10 -5.75
C LEU A 182 -18.96 0.05 -5.88
N SER A 183 -18.67 1.22 -5.32
CA SER A 183 -19.57 2.37 -5.47
C SER A 183 -19.51 2.94 -6.90
N PRO A 184 -20.64 3.39 -7.46
CA PRO A 184 -20.64 4.04 -8.77
C PRO A 184 -19.71 5.25 -8.85
N ALA A 185 -19.55 5.99 -7.76
CA ALA A 185 -18.71 7.18 -7.71
C ALA A 185 -17.21 6.85 -7.83
N PHE A 186 -16.78 5.65 -7.42
CA PHE A 186 -15.37 5.24 -7.53
C PHE A 186 -14.96 4.85 -8.96
N ARG A 187 -15.93 4.62 -9.87
CA ARG A 187 -15.64 4.30 -11.28
C ARG A 187 -14.83 5.36 -12.01
N SER A 188 -14.91 6.61 -11.57
CA SER A 188 -14.16 7.73 -12.14
C SER A 188 -12.82 7.99 -11.45
N PHE A 189 -12.40 7.11 -10.53
CA PHE A 189 -11.11 7.26 -9.86
C PHE A 189 -9.96 7.13 -10.86
N ASP A 190 -9.14 8.17 -10.92
CA ASP A 190 -7.99 8.28 -11.82
C ASP A 190 -6.96 9.22 -11.20
N ILE A 191 -5.72 8.75 -11.04
CA ILE A 191 -4.61 9.53 -10.48
C ILE A 191 -3.47 9.76 -11.48
N ARG A 192 -3.66 9.44 -12.75
CA ARG A 192 -2.60 9.56 -13.77
C ARG A 192 -2.08 10.98 -13.90
N GLU A 193 -2.95 11.97 -13.75
CA GLU A 193 -2.55 13.38 -13.73
C GLU A 193 -1.67 13.70 -12.49
N ALA A 194 -2.03 13.20 -11.32
CA ALA A 194 -1.22 13.35 -10.12
C ALA A 194 0.17 12.70 -10.28
N CYS A 195 0.26 11.55 -10.94
CA CYS A 195 1.53 10.88 -11.19
C CYS A 195 2.53 11.74 -11.99
N GLN A 196 2.06 12.66 -12.82
CA GLN A 196 2.93 13.59 -13.58
C GLN A 196 3.70 14.56 -12.68
N GLN A 197 3.25 14.76 -11.44
CA GLN A 197 3.91 15.64 -10.47
C GLN A 197 5.03 14.95 -9.69
N ILE A 198 5.21 13.62 -9.84
CA ILE A 198 6.23 12.86 -9.12
C ILE A 198 7.60 13.19 -9.72
N THR A 199 8.50 13.69 -8.88
CA THR A 199 9.87 14.08 -9.26
C THR A 199 10.93 13.12 -8.71
N CYS A 200 10.62 12.35 -7.65
CA CYS A 200 11.55 11.39 -7.10
C CYS A 200 11.72 10.16 -8.01
N PRO A 201 12.81 9.38 -7.88
CA PRO A 201 12.94 8.10 -8.54
C PRO A 201 11.77 7.17 -8.20
N LEU A 202 11.21 6.50 -9.21
CA LEU A 202 10.05 5.62 -9.08
C LEU A 202 10.36 4.23 -9.66
N LEU A 203 10.02 3.19 -8.90
CA LEU A 203 9.97 1.80 -9.37
C LEU A 203 8.52 1.32 -9.36
N ALA A 204 8.00 0.93 -10.50
CA ALA A 204 6.68 0.34 -10.64
C ALA A 204 6.82 -1.16 -10.95
N ILE A 205 6.17 -2.01 -10.16
CA ILE A 205 6.23 -3.47 -10.27
C ILE A 205 4.82 -4.02 -10.46
N GLN A 206 4.61 -4.89 -11.48
CA GLN A 206 3.32 -5.53 -11.73
C GLN A 206 3.51 -7.01 -12.03
N GLY A 207 2.68 -7.88 -11.47
CA GLY A 207 2.61 -9.28 -11.86
C GLY A 207 1.94 -9.46 -13.23
N ARG A 208 2.48 -10.35 -14.08
CA ARG A 208 1.91 -10.63 -15.40
C ARG A 208 0.50 -11.20 -15.34
N GLN A 209 0.19 -11.99 -14.32
CA GLN A 209 -1.09 -12.65 -14.12
C GLN A 209 -1.93 -11.96 -13.02
N ASP A 210 -1.75 -10.66 -12.83
CA ASP A 210 -2.54 -9.92 -11.86
C ASP A 210 -4.03 -9.90 -12.25
N ALA A 211 -4.87 -10.40 -11.35
CA ALA A 211 -6.31 -10.47 -11.54
C ALA A 211 -7.05 -9.18 -11.14
N TYR A 212 -6.36 -8.23 -10.51
CA TYR A 212 -6.93 -6.96 -10.04
C TYR A 212 -6.58 -5.77 -10.94
N GLY A 213 -5.57 -5.87 -11.79
CA GLY A 213 -5.17 -4.80 -12.69
C GLY A 213 -4.31 -5.30 -13.84
N THR A 214 -4.46 -4.69 -15.01
CA THR A 214 -3.60 -5.00 -16.16
C THR A 214 -2.26 -4.28 -16.07
N LEU A 215 -1.33 -4.58 -17.00
CA LEU A 215 -0.05 -3.85 -17.06
C LEU A 215 -0.24 -2.35 -17.33
N GLN A 216 -1.41 -1.94 -17.83
CA GLN A 216 -1.76 -0.54 -18.04
C GLN A 216 -1.63 0.27 -16.75
N GLN A 217 -1.82 -0.37 -15.57
CA GLN A 217 -1.65 0.30 -14.27
C GLN A 217 -0.25 0.87 -14.05
N ILE A 218 0.79 0.22 -14.57
CA ILE A 218 2.16 0.72 -14.48
C ILE A 218 2.63 1.42 -15.75
N GLU A 219 2.07 1.09 -16.90
CA GLU A 219 2.41 1.71 -18.19
C GLU A 219 1.94 3.17 -18.25
N ASP A 220 0.78 3.47 -17.68
CA ASP A 220 0.19 4.81 -17.64
C ASP A 220 0.79 5.74 -16.56
N ILE A 221 1.71 5.26 -15.74
CA ILE A 221 2.44 6.14 -14.81
C ILE A 221 3.48 6.94 -15.60
N ALA A 222 3.27 8.24 -15.72
CA ALA A 222 4.16 9.15 -16.47
C ALA A 222 4.69 10.27 -15.57
N PRO A 223 5.66 9.98 -14.67
CA PRO A 223 6.23 10.99 -13.78
C PRO A 223 7.16 11.97 -14.53
N THR A 224 7.39 13.14 -13.95
CA THR A 224 8.44 14.03 -14.41
C THR A 224 9.84 13.50 -14.06
N GLY A 225 9.93 12.74 -12.94
CA GLY A 225 11.14 12.06 -12.52
C GLY A 225 11.43 10.76 -13.30
N HIS A 226 12.52 10.10 -12.93
CA HIS A 226 12.90 8.82 -13.52
C HIS A 226 11.98 7.69 -13.06
N ILE A 227 11.54 6.84 -13.99
CA ILE A 227 10.74 5.64 -13.69
C ILE A 227 11.40 4.38 -14.25
N GLU A 228 11.49 3.35 -13.42
CA GLU A 228 11.78 1.98 -13.80
C GLU A 228 10.50 1.13 -13.69
N ARG A 229 10.27 0.24 -14.66
CA ARG A 229 9.13 -0.69 -14.65
C ARG A 229 9.61 -2.12 -14.70
N GLN A 230 9.05 -2.96 -13.83
CA GLN A 230 9.33 -4.39 -13.76
C GLN A 230 8.04 -5.18 -13.88
N VAL A 231 7.99 -6.09 -14.83
CA VAL A 231 6.90 -7.04 -14.99
C VAL A 231 7.40 -8.39 -14.49
N VAL A 232 6.76 -8.92 -13.46
CA VAL A 232 7.15 -10.17 -12.82
C VAL A 232 6.37 -11.32 -13.44
N GLU A 233 7.07 -12.29 -14.00
CA GLU A 233 6.44 -13.47 -14.61
C GLU A 233 5.98 -14.47 -13.54
N ASN A 234 4.96 -15.28 -13.83
CA ASN A 234 4.35 -16.23 -12.90
C ASN A 234 3.95 -15.58 -11.55
N CYS A 235 3.43 -14.38 -11.64
CA CYS A 235 3.09 -13.53 -10.50
C CYS A 235 1.71 -12.91 -10.69
N GLY A 236 0.88 -13.03 -9.66
CA GLY A 236 -0.41 -12.37 -9.56
C GLY A 236 -0.31 -10.98 -8.95
N HIS A 237 -1.31 -10.63 -8.13
CA HIS A 237 -1.44 -9.29 -7.53
C HIS A 237 -0.43 -8.98 -6.40
N SER A 238 0.28 -9.98 -5.87
CA SER A 238 1.13 -9.79 -4.70
C SER A 238 2.60 -10.17 -4.98
N PRO A 239 3.38 -9.35 -5.72
CA PRO A 239 4.75 -9.68 -6.10
C PRO A 239 5.63 -10.14 -4.93
N HIS A 240 5.56 -9.47 -3.79
CA HIS A 240 6.30 -9.80 -2.57
C HIS A 240 5.92 -11.14 -1.93
N ARG A 241 4.82 -11.77 -2.36
CA ARG A 241 4.36 -13.10 -1.89
C ARG A 241 4.55 -14.17 -2.94
N ASP A 242 4.26 -13.85 -4.20
CA ASP A 242 4.26 -14.78 -5.31
C ASP A 242 5.70 -15.04 -5.77
N GLN A 243 6.51 -13.98 -5.89
CA GLN A 243 7.92 -14.00 -6.29
C GLN A 243 8.77 -13.16 -5.32
N PRO A 244 8.87 -13.54 -4.03
CA PRO A 244 9.45 -12.71 -2.97
C PRO A 244 10.93 -12.38 -3.19
N GLU A 245 11.71 -13.32 -3.71
CA GLU A 245 13.15 -13.16 -3.92
C GLU A 245 13.44 -12.24 -5.10
N GLU A 246 12.74 -12.44 -6.22
CA GLU A 246 12.85 -11.59 -7.41
C GLU A 246 12.39 -10.16 -7.10
N THR A 247 11.27 -10.01 -6.39
CA THR A 247 10.77 -8.69 -5.98
C THR A 247 11.75 -7.98 -5.04
N LEU A 248 12.34 -8.72 -4.09
CA LEU A 248 13.37 -8.19 -3.20
C LEU A 248 14.60 -7.73 -3.98
N ALA A 249 15.04 -8.50 -4.98
CA ALA A 249 16.17 -8.14 -5.83
C ALA A 249 15.92 -6.84 -6.61
N TYR A 250 14.74 -6.66 -7.21
CA TYR A 250 14.37 -5.40 -7.88
C TYR A 250 14.39 -4.21 -6.93
N VAL A 251 13.79 -4.35 -5.75
CA VAL A 251 13.76 -3.28 -4.73
C VAL A 251 15.17 -2.93 -4.27
N THR A 252 16.00 -3.93 -4.00
CA THR A 252 17.38 -3.74 -3.52
C THR A 252 18.23 -3.06 -4.59
N ALA A 253 18.18 -3.53 -5.83
CA ALA A 253 18.90 -2.94 -6.95
C ALA A 253 18.48 -1.48 -7.19
N PHE A 254 17.17 -1.21 -7.17
CA PHE A 254 16.64 0.14 -7.33
C PHE A 254 17.12 1.11 -6.25
N LEU A 255 17.25 0.66 -5.00
CA LEU A 255 17.62 1.52 -3.86
C LEU A 255 19.15 1.57 -3.62
N ALA A 256 19.97 0.79 -4.33
CA ALA A 256 21.42 0.67 -4.08
C ALA A 256 22.14 2.02 -4.13
N ASP A 257 21.84 2.85 -5.14
CA ASP A 257 22.51 4.12 -5.42
C ASP A 257 21.67 5.34 -4.99
N LYS A 258 20.59 5.13 -4.24
CA LYS A 258 19.69 6.21 -3.79
C LYS A 258 19.94 6.51 -2.31
N ALA A 259 20.18 7.77 -2.00
CA ALA A 259 20.56 8.26 -0.65
C ALA A 259 19.44 8.05 0.38
#